data_81e595f74e443bf02b0a1313d4933549
#
_entry.id   81e595f74e443bf02b0a1313d4933549
#
_cell.length_a   1.000
_cell.length_b   1.000
_cell.length_c   1.000
_cell.angle_alpha   90.00
_cell.angle_beta   90.00
_cell.angle_gamma   90.00
#
_symmetry.space_group_name_H-M   'P 1'
#
loop_
_entity.id
_entity.type
_entity.pdbx_description
1 polymer ?
#
loop_
_entity_poly.entity_id
_entity_poly.type
_entity_poly.pdbx_seq_one_letter_code
_entity_poly.pdbx_strand_id
1 'polypeptide(L)'
;MEEQEKKKRIELEQEQNMSWKMYQILTITACIANLIGTICNFCIHGMKLPTILCGICLLMIVTIGIIGWTTKKVQIPAVLIILLLVWFEFPYLYYCYGDASIVYLVLGVVGLAIFFPRNVVIVSFTVTLLEYLVIMMSSFERPSVWRNMEEAGKIGTTLGSFVIVGVSVFAMIFELLRSYEEQRKQLLSLSEDLNFAANHDPLTRLYNRRYLVNQVNEWICKPEKSFWIVLMDVDDFKAVNDTYGHGYGDDVLREAGRLMLEEMMGKGIAARFGGEEFM
;
A
#
# COMPACT_ATOMS: atom_id res chain seq x y z
N MET A 1 -20.15 9.02 -15.82
CA MET A 1 -20.70 8.68 -14.48
C MET A 1 -20.38 7.22 -14.14
N GLU A 2 -20.73 6.27 -15.00
CA GLU A 2 -20.48 4.81 -14.81
C GLU A 2 -18.98 4.44 -14.71
N GLU A 3 -18.12 5.09 -15.47
CA GLU A 3 -16.67 4.89 -15.46
C GLU A 3 -16.00 5.43 -14.18
N GLN A 4 -16.49 6.53 -13.63
CA GLN A 4 -16.04 7.08 -12.36
C GLN A 4 -16.49 6.20 -11.18
N GLU A 5 -17.67 5.62 -11.21
CA GLU A 5 -18.14 4.67 -10.21
C GLU A 5 -17.34 3.35 -10.25
N LYS A 6 -17.03 2.87 -11.45
CA LYS A 6 -16.19 1.67 -11.64
C LYS A 6 -14.77 1.89 -11.09
N LYS A 7 -14.18 3.06 -11.35
CA LYS A 7 -12.86 3.43 -10.83
C LYS A 7 -12.85 3.50 -9.30
N LYS A 8 -13.85 4.14 -8.71
CA LYS A 8 -14.01 4.24 -7.26
C LYS A 8 -14.20 2.88 -6.60
N ARG A 9 -14.91 1.94 -7.23
CA ARG A 9 -15.04 0.56 -6.75
C ARG A 9 -13.69 -0.17 -6.73
N ILE A 10 -12.91 -0.06 -7.80
CA ILE A 10 -11.58 -0.68 -7.90
C ILE A 10 -10.66 -0.13 -6.82
N GLU A 11 -10.64 1.18 -6.59
CA GLU A 11 -9.83 1.81 -5.54
C GLU A 11 -10.23 1.31 -4.13
N LEU A 12 -11.54 1.20 -3.85
CA LEU A 12 -12.04 0.66 -2.58
C LEU A 12 -11.69 -0.82 -2.36
N GLU A 13 -11.79 -1.64 -3.40
CA GLU A 13 -11.40 -3.06 -3.33
C GLU A 13 -9.90 -3.22 -3.09
N GLN A 14 -9.08 -2.38 -3.69
CA GLN A 14 -7.63 -2.39 -3.49
C GLN A 14 -7.24 -1.97 -2.08
N GLU A 15 -7.85 -0.90 -1.55
CA GLU A 15 -7.64 -0.44 -0.18
C GLU A 15 -8.05 -1.50 0.84
N GLN A 16 -9.19 -2.17 0.63
CA GLN A 16 -9.64 -3.28 1.47
C GLN A 16 -8.70 -4.47 1.41
N ASN A 17 -8.18 -4.79 0.24
CA ASN A 17 -7.27 -5.93 0.06
C ASN A 17 -5.90 -5.68 0.73
N MET A 18 -5.37 -4.45 0.64
CA MET A 18 -4.16 -4.05 1.35
C MET A 18 -4.36 -4.09 2.86
N SER A 19 -5.44 -3.51 3.37
CA SER A 19 -5.78 -3.54 4.80
C SER A 19 -5.93 -4.97 5.30
N TRP A 20 -6.47 -5.88 4.49
CA TRP A 20 -6.59 -7.29 4.80
C TRP A 20 -5.23 -7.99 4.94
N LYS A 21 -4.33 -7.81 3.98
CA LYS A 21 -2.96 -8.37 4.03
C LYS A 21 -2.19 -7.88 5.27
N MET A 22 -2.23 -6.57 5.53
CA MET A 22 -1.57 -5.98 6.69
C MET A 22 -2.13 -6.52 8.00
N TYR A 23 -3.45 -6.69 8.10
CA TYR A 23 -4.10 -7.29 9.26
C TYR A 23 -3.66 -8.74 9.49
N GLN A 24 -3.54 -9.55 8.42
CA GLN A 24 -3.06 -10.93 8.52
C GLN A 24 -1.64 -10.96 9.10
N ILE A 25 -0.74 -10.13 8.58
CA ILE A 25 0.64 -10.05 9.05
C ILE A 25 0.69 -9.61 10.50
N LEU A 26 -0.03 -8.54 10.87
CA LEU A 26 -0.10 -8.08 12.25
C LEU A 26 -0.55 -9.20 13.19
N THR A 27 -1.66 -9.86 12.87
CA THR A 27 -2.25 -10.90 13.73
C THR A 27 -1.32 -12.11 13.86
N ILE A 28 -0.78 -12.62 12.75
CA ILE A 28 0.12 -13.77 12.74
C ILE A 28 1.40 -13.44 13.52
N THR A 29 2.00 -12.29 13.25
CA THR A 29 3.23 -11.86 13.92
C THR A 29 3.00 -11.67 15.43
N ALA A 30 1.90 -11.03 15.82
CA ALA A 30 1.53 -10.86 17.23
C ALA A 30 1.29 -12.19 17.93
N CYS A 31 0.59 -13.13 17.29
CA CYS A 31 0.37 -14.48 17.86
C CYS A 31 1.69 -15.24 18.03
N ILE A 32 2.57 -15.26 17.02
CA ILE A 32 3.85 -15.95 17.08
C ILE A 32 4.75 -15.32 18.15
N ALA A 33 4.88 -13.99 18.16
CA ALA A 33 5.70 -13.29 19.15
C ALA A 33 5.22 -13.53 20.58
N ASN A 34 3.90 -13.45 20.82
CA ASN A 34 3.31 -13.71 22.12
C ASN A 34 3.43 -15.17 22.56
N LEU A 35 3.29 -16.13 21.64
CA LEU A 35 3.48 -17.55 21.92
C LEU A 35 4.92 -17.83 22.35
N ILE A 36 5.90 -17.33 21.59
CA ILE A 36 7.32 -17.47 21.92
C ILE A 36 7.61 -16.80 23.26
N GLY A 37 7.12 -15.56 23.48
CA GLY A 37 7.29 -14.84 24.74
C GLY A 37 6.70 -15.60 25.94
N THR A 38 5.50 -16.18 25.79
CA THR A 38 4.85 -17.00 26.84
C THR A 38 5.66 -18.25 27.16
N ILE A 39 6.15 -18.95 26.13
CA ILE A 39 6.98 -20.14 26.30
C ILE A 39 8.32 -19.78 26.99
N CYS A 40 8.99 -18.73 26.56
CA CYS A 40 10.24 -18.26 27.16
C CYS A 40 10.02 -17.87 28.62
N ASN A 41 8.93 -17.13 28.94
CA ASN A 41 8.59 -16.76 30.31
C ASN A 41 8.30 -17.99 31.18
N PHE A 42 7.62 -18.99 30.62
CA PHE A 42 7.36 -20.24 31.33
C PHE A 42 8.64 -21.02 31.61
N CYS A 43 9.54 -21.15 30.63
CA CYS A 43 10.81 -21.85 30.79
C CYS A 43 11.73 -21.19 31.83
N ILE A 44 11.75 -19.84 31.87
CA ILE A 44 12.65 -19.09 32.76
C ILE A 44 12.06 -18.93 34.16
N HIS A 45 10.75 -18.69 34.26
CA HIS A 45 10.11 -18.28 35.51
C HIS A 45 9.03 -19.25 36.03
N GLY A 46 8.66 -20.25 35.22
CA GLY A 46 7.53 -21.11 35.52
C GLY A 46 6.18 -20.37 35.42
N MET A 47 5.17 -20.88 36.09
CA MET A 47 3.78 -20.31 36.14
C MET A 47 3.70 -19.13 37.09
N LYS A 48 4.39 -18.02 36.77
CA LYS A 48 4.30 -16.76 37.51
C LYS A 48 3.37 -15.76 36.80
N LEU A 49 3.05 -14.66 37.47
CA LEU A 49 2.12 -13.66 36.95
C LEU A 49 2.46 -13.15 35.56
N PRO A 50 3.74 -12.85 35.19
CA PRO A 50 4.09 -12.44 33.82
C PRO A 50 3.73 -13.48 32.76
N THR A 51 4.00 -14.77 33.04
CA THR A 51 3.67 -15.88 32.14
C THR A 51 2.16 -16.00 31.92
N ILE A 52 1.37 -15.88 33.00
CA ILE A 52 -0.09 -15.98 32.98
C ILE A 52 -0.65 -14.81 32.14
N LEU A 53 -0.19 -13.59 32.38
CA LEU A 53 -0.68 -12.40 31.66
C LEU A 53 -0.33 -12.44 30.17
N CYS A 54 0.90 -12.84 29.79
CA CYS A 54 1.24 -13.05 28.38
C CYS A 54 0.34 -14.12 27.73
N GLY A 55 0.04 -15.22 28.43
CA GLY A 55 -0.89 -16.25 27.97
C GLY A 55 -2.32 -15.72 27.76
N ILE A 56 -2.80 -14.86 28.65
CA ILE A 56 -4.10 -14.20 28.52
C ILE A 56 -4.08 -13.25 27.29
N CYS A 57 -3.03 -12.44 27.11
CA CYS A 57 -2.87 -11.58 25.94
C CYS A 57 -2.87 -12.39 24.65
N LEU A 58 -2.15 -13.52 24.61
CA LEU A 58 -2.16 -14.42 23.46
C LEU A 58 -3.59 -14.90 23.12
N LEU A 59 -4.34 -15.35 24.13
CA LEU A 59 -5.74 -15.79 23.92
C LEU A 59 -6.63 -14.65 23.40
N MET A 60 -6.44 -13.44 23.92
CA MET A 60 -7.16 -12.26 23.43
C MET A 60 -6.80 -11.94 21.98
N ILE A 61 -5.52 -11.93 21.61
CA ILE A 61 -5.06 -11.68 20.25
C ILE A 61 -5.62 -12.72 19.27
N VAL A 62 -5.58 -14.01 19.64
CA VAL A 62 -6.15 -15.10 18.83
C VAL A 62 -7.64 -14.89 18.63
N THR A 63 -8.37 -14.58 19.70
CA THR A 63 -9.84 -14.37 19.65
C THR A 63 -10.18 -13.17 18.76
N ILE A 64 -9.52 -12.04 18.95
CA ILE A 64 -9.70 -10.83 18.11
C ILE A 64 -9.30 -11.14 16.66
N GLY A 65 -8.22 -11.89 16.46
CA GLY A 65 -7.76 -12.36 15.17
C GLY A 65 -8.83 -13.15 14.42
N ILE A 66 -9.42 -14.15 15.08
CA ILE A 66 -10.49 -14.98 14.51
C ILE A 66 -11.71 -14.12 14.14
N ILE A 67 -12.11 -13.18 15.01
CA ILE A 67 -13.23 -12.27 14.73
C ILE A 67 -12.97 -11.46 13.44
N GLY A 68 -11.79 -10.87 13.29
CA GLY A 68 -11.44 -10.14 12.08
C GLY A 68 -11.39 -11.02 10.83
N TRP A 69 -10.91 -12.26 10.96
CA TRP A 69 -10.85 -13.23 9.85
C TRP A 69 -12.24 -13.69 9.39
N THR A 70 -13.14 -13.94 10.32
CA THR A 70 -14.51 -14.39 10.02
C THR A 70 -15.40 -13.28 9.50
N THR A 71 -15.28 -12.08 10.05
CA THR A 71 -16.13 -10.92 9.69
C THR A 71 -15.61 -10.16 8.47
N LYS A 72 -14.34 -10.36 8.10
CA LYS A 72 -13.58 -9.56 7.10
C LYS A 72 -13.53 -8.05 7.41
N LYS A 73 -13.94 -7.65 8.63
CA LYS A 73 -13.84 -6.28 9.12
C LYS A 73 -12.54 -6.14 9.91
N VAL A 74 -11.49 -5.64 9.26
CA VAL A 74 -10.12 -5.67 9.80
C VAL A 74 -9.75 -4.45 10.65
N GLN A 75 -10.39 -3.30 10.44
CA GLN A 75 -9.98 -2.05 11.09
C GLN A 75 -10.13 -2.11 12.61
N ILE A 76 -11.32 -2.46 13.11
CA ILE A 76 -11.58 -2.54 14.56
C ILE A 76 -10.72 -3.62 15.23
N PRO A 77 -10.66 -4.87 14.74
CA PRO A 77 -9.77 -5.88 15.31
C PRO A 77 -8.29 -5.50 15.31
N ALA A 78 -7.78 -4.87 14.22
CA ALA A 78 -6.40 -4.39 14.18
C ALA A 78 -6.13 -3.34 15.26
N VAL A 79 -7.03 -2.38 15.41
CA VAL A 79 -6.97 -1.35 16.47
C VAL A 79 -6.94 -2.00 17.85
N LEU A 80 -7.81 -2.96 18.12
CA LEU A 80 -7.88 -3.64 19.43
C LEU A 80 -6.59 -4.42 19.74
N ILE A 81 -6.02 -5.13 18.76
CA ILE A 81 -4.72 -5.82 18.92
C ILE A 81 -3.61 -4.81 19.23
N ILE A 82 -3.52 -3.71 18.47
CA ILE A 82 -2.47 -2.71 18.65
C ILE A 82 -2.61 -2.04 20.03
N LEU A 83 -3.81 -1.67 20.45
CA LEU A 83 -4.05 -1.07 21.76
C LEU A 83 -3.70 -2.03 22.90
N LEU A 84 -4.06 -3.31 22.77
CA LEU A 84 -3.70 -4.33 23.74
C LEU A 84 -2.17 -4.47 23.89
N LEU A 85 -1.46 -4.48 22.76
CA LEU A 85 0.00 -4.59 22.76
C LEU A 85 0.68 -3.34 23.29
N VAL A 86 0.33 -2.15 22.74
CA VAL A 86 1.05 -0.89 22.98
C VAL A 86 0.76 -0.31 24.35
N TRP A 87 -0.49 -0.35 24.81
CA TRP A 87 -0.91 0.30 26.05
C TRP A 87 -1.11 -0.66 27.23
N PHE A 88 -0.96 -1.96 27.01
CA PHE A 88 -1.09 -2.92 28.10
C PHE A 88 0.10 -3.86 28.17
N GLU A 89 0.35 -4.65 27.13
CA GLU A 89 1.34 -5.73 27.20
C GLU A 89 2.78 -5.20 27.22
N PHE A 90 3.14 -4.31 26.30
CA PHE A 90 4.51 -3.81 26.19
C PHE A 90 4.95 -2.98 27.41
N PRO A 91 4.13 -2.05 27.95
CA PRO A 91 4.43 -1.38 29.22
C PRO A 91 4.56 -2.34 30.39
N TYR A 92 3.71 -3.37 30.45
CA TYR A 92 3.79 -4.39 31.48
C TYR A 92 5.09 -5.21 31.37
N LEU A 93 5.49 -5.59 30.16
CA LEU A 93 6.78 -6.25 29.92
C LEU A 93 7.96 -5.36 30.33
N TYR A 94 7.88 -4.06 30.03
CA TYR A 94 8.88 -3.10 30.46
C TYR A 94 8.94 -2.99 31.99
N TYR A 95 7.82 -2.97 32.66
CA TYR A 95 7.78 -3.02 34.13
C TYR A 95 8.42 -4.30 34.69
N CYS A 96 8.19 -5.44 34.08
CA CYS A 96 8.73 -6.73 34.55
C CYS A 96 10.22 -6.93 34.22
N TYR A 97 10.63 -6.59 33.00
CA TYR A 97 11.93 -6.95 32.41
C TYR A 97 12.83 -5.75 32.11
N GLY A 98 12.35 -4.52 32.33
CA GLY A 98 13.13 -3.30 32.16
C GLY A 98 13.64 -3.11 30.73
N ASP A 99 14.93 -2.75 30.62
CA ASP A 99 15.54 -2.33 29.38
C ASP A 99 15.52 -3.38 28.27
N ALA A 100 15.45 -4.67 28.61
CA ALA A 100 15.30 -5.76 27.65
C ALA A 100 14.02 -5.68 26.82
N SER A 101 12.99 -5.04 27.37
CA SER A 101 11.66 -4.94 26.74
C SER A 101 11.41 -3.60 26.03
N ILE A 102 12.31 -2.63 26.17
CA ILE A 102 12.13 -1.30 25.55
C ILE A 102 12.03 -1.39 24.02
N VAL A 103 12.63 -2.42 23.44
CA VAL A 103 12.62 -2.68 22.00
C VAL A 103 11.19 -2.91 21.45
N TYR A 104 10.24 -3.38 22.26
CA TYR A 104 8.85 -3.55 21.87
C TYR A 104 8.13 -2.22 21.59
N LEU A 105 8.66 -1.09 22.15
CA LEU A 105 8.17 0.25 21.78
C LEU A 105 8.31 0.51 20.28
N VAL A 106 9.41 0.07 19.67
CA VAL A 106 9.63 0.22 18.20
C VAL A 106 8.57 -0.53 17.42
N LEU A 107 8.25 -1.76 17.82
CA LEU A 107 7.20 -2.56 17.18
C LEU A 107 5.83 -1.89 17.33
N GLY A 108 5.52 -1.34 18.50
CA GLY A 108 4.29 -0.59 18.75
C GLY A 108 4.16 0.64 17.84
N VAL A 109 5.22 1.43 17.70
CA VAL A 109 5.24 2.61 16.83
C VAL A 109 5.04 2.25 15.36
N VAL A 110 5.70 1.19 14.87
CA VAL A 110 5.53 0.70 13.50
C VAL A 110 4.08 0.22 13.27
N GLY A 111 3.52 -0.55 14.21
CA GLY A 111 2.13 -0.98 14.15
C GLY A 111 1.14 0.19 14.11
N LEU A 112 1.32 1.17 14.98
CA LEU A 112 0.52 2.40 14.97
C LEU A 112 0.62 3.14 13.64
N ALA A 113 1.83 3.30 13.09
CA ALA A 113 2.07 4.03 11.84
C ALA A 113 1.39 3.38 10.62
N ILE A 114 1.24 2.06 10.62
CA ILE A 114 0.61 1.32 9.53
C ILE A 114 -0.94 1.46 9.54
N PHE A 115 -1.54 1.44 10.73
CA PHE A 115 -3.01 1.33 10.85
C PHE A 115 -3.72 2.64 11.19
N PHE A 116 -2.98 3.69 11.58
CA PHE A 116 -3.59 4.93 12.04
C PHE A 116 -3.15 6.16 11.23
N PRO A 117 -4.02 7.17 11.11
CA PRO A 117 -3.64 8.43 10.49
C PRO A 117 -2.57 9.17 11.34
N ARG A 118 -1.74 9.96 10.66
CA ARG A 118 -0.57 10.65 11.24
C ARG A 118 -0.83 11.31 12.60
N ASN A 119 -1.97 12.00 12.73
CA ASN A 119 -2.29 12.73 13.98
C ASN A 119 -2.49 11.78 15.17
N VAL A 120 -3.16 10.63 14.92
CA VAL A 120 -3.38 9.59 15.94
C VAL A 120 -2.06 8.94 16.32
N VAL A 121 -1.19 8.67 15.35
CA VAL A 121 0.16 8.12 15.60
C VAL A 121 0.97 9.03 16.51
N ILE A 122 0.99 10.35 16.25
CA ILE A 122 1.73 11.31 17.06
C ILE A 122 1.20 11.34 18.50
N VAL A 123 -0.12 11.43 18.67
CA VAL A 123 -0.74 11.45 20.01
C VAL A 123 -0.47 10.14 20.74
N SER A 124 -0.70 8.99 20.10
CA SER A 124 -0.48 7.68 20.72
C SER A 124 0.99 7.47 21.09
N PHE A 125 1.92 7.87 20.24
CA PHE A 125 3.34 7.81 20.53
C PHE A 125 3.72 8.66 21.74
N THR A 126 3.19 9.89 21.82
CA THR A 126 3.44 10.79 22.95
C THR A 126 2.90 10.21 24.25
N VAL A 127 1.67 9.64 24.24
CA VAL A 127 1.07 9.00 25.39
C VAL A 127 1.90 7.78 25.83
N THR A 128 2.31 6.94 24.88
CA THR A 128 3.15 5.77 25.18
C THR A 128 4.51 6.16 25.77
N LEU A 129 5.16 7.20 25.24
CA LEU A 129 6.43 7.70 25.82
C LEU A 129 6.23 8.19 27.26
N LEU A 130 5.14 8.92 27.53
CA LEU A 130 4.83 9.38 28.89
C LEU A 130 4.56 8.19 29.82
N GLU A 131 3.84 7.17 29.37
CA GLU A 131 3.58 5.93 30.11
C GLU A 131 4.89 5.23 30.50
N TYR A 132 5.80 5.02 29.53
CA TYR A 132 7.11 4.43 29.81
C TYR A 132 7.95 5.29 30.77
N LEU A 133 7.88 6.62 30.65
CA LEU A 133 8.58 7.53 31.55
C LEU A 133 8.04 7.45 32.98
N VAL A 134 6.73 7.37 33.15
CA VAL A 134 6.08 7.18 34.46
C VAL A 134 6.48 5.83 35.07
N ILE A 135 6.47 4.75 34.29
CA ILE A 135 6.91 3.43 34.75
C ILE A 135 8.39 3.48 35.15
N MET A 136 9.25 4.10 34.35
CA MET A 136 10.66 4.27 34.64
C MET A 136 10.89 5.05 35.94
N MET A 137 10.15 6.14 36.16
CA MET A 137 10.24 6.95 37.38
C MET A 137 9.67 6.24 38.63
N SER A 138 8.60 5.47 38.45
CA SER A 138 7.97 4.72 39.55
C SER A 138 8.74 3.44 39.93
N SER A 139 9.58 2.94 39.03
CA SER A 139 10.30 1.65 39.19
C SER A 139 11.61 1.80 39.97
N PHE A 140 11.65 2.61 41.03
CA PHE A 140 12.80 2.59 41.94
C PHE A 140 13.02 1.19 42.56
N GLU A 141 11.99 0.37 42.62
CA GLU A 141 12.05 -1.05 42.95
C GLU A 141 11.55 -1.89 41.78
N ARG A 142 12.44 -2.30 40.88
CA ARG A 142 12.10 -3.28 39.83
C ARG A 142 11.54 -4.55 40.42
N PRO A 143 10.53 -5.20 39.77
CA PRO A 143 9.96 -6.46 40.24
C PRO A 143 11.03 -7.51 40.49
N SER A 144 10.82 -8.37 41.45
CA SER A 144 11.72 -9.45 41.85
C SER A 144 12.15 -10.36 40.70
N VAL A 145 11.35 -10.43 39.64
CA VAL A 145 11.60 -11.23 38.44
C VAL A 145 12.95 -10.85 37.78
N TRP A 146 13.14 -9.58 37.44
CA TRP A 146 14.36 -9.10 36.80
C TRP A 146 15.55 -9.11 37.76
N ARG A 147 15.32 -8.71 39.00
CA ARG A 147 16.37 -8.61 40.03
C ARG A 147 17.00 -9.96 40.36
N ASN A 148 16.18 -11.02 40.37
CA ASN A 148 16.61 -12.38 40.74
C ASN A 148 16.98 -13.24 39.52
N MET A 149 17.00 -12.67 38.32
CA MET A 149 17.40 -13.41 37.11
C MET A 149 18.92 -13.49 37.02
N GLU A 150 19.44 -14.66 36.68
CA GLU A 150 20.84 -14.83 36.35
C GLU A 150 21.25 -14.02 35.13
N GLU A 151 22.50 -13.61 35.02
CA GLU A 151 23.03 -12.79 33.92
C GLU A 151 22.78 -13.47 32.55
N ALA A 152 22.98 -14.78 32.45
CA ALA A 152 22.69 -15.54 31.24
C ALA A 152 21.22 -15.44 30.83
N GLY A 153 20.30 -15.46 31.79
CA GLY A 153 18.85 -15.25 31.53
C GLY A 153 18.54 -13.85 31.05
N LYS A 154 19.17 -12.83 31.63
CA LYS A 154 19.02 -11.43 31.20
C LYS A 154 19.47 -11.24 29.76
N ILE A 155 20.64 -11.76 29.40
CA ILE A 155 21.19 -11.72 28.04
C ILE A 155 20.26 -12.46 27.08
N GLY A 156 19.79 -13.67 27.44
CA GLY A 156 18.88 -14.47 26.62
C GLY A 156 17.55 -13.76 26.34
N THR A 157 16.95 -13.14 27.37
CA THR A 157 15.70 -12.38 27.24
C THR A 157 15.89 -11.16 26.34
N THR A 158 16.99 -10.43 26.53
CA THR A 158 17.28 -9.24 25.69
C THR A 158 17.50 -9.62 24.24
N LEU A 159 18.35 -10.62 23.96
CA LEU A 159 18.59 -11.09 22.59
C LEU A 159 17.32 -11.64 21.95
N GLY A 160 16.52 -12.43 22.68
CA GLY A 160 15.24 -12.94 22.20
C GLY A 160 14.27 -11.82 21.82
N SER A 161 14.16 -10.78 22.64
CA SER A 161 13.34 -9.60 22.34
C SER A 161 13.79 -8.87 21.08
N PHE A 162 15.09 -8.67 20.91
CA PHE A 162 15.64 -8.05 19.69
C PHE A 162 15.35 -8.86 18.43
N VAL A 163 15.50 -10.19 18.51
CA VAL A 163 15.23 -11.08 17.37
C VAL A 163 13.74 -11.03 17.00
N ILE A 164 12.84 -11.16 17.99
CA ILE A 164 11.40 -11.14 17.76
C ILE A 164 10.99 -9.81 17.11
N VAL A 165 11.40 -8.69 17.69
CA VAL A 165 11.05 -7.36 17.18
C VAL A 165 11.69 -7.12 15.82
N GLY A 166 12.95 -7.48 15.63
CA GLY A 166 13.65 -7.32 14.36
C GLY A 166 12.97 -8.07 13.22
N VAL A 167 12.60 -9.35 13.42
CA VAL A 167 11.88 -10.15 12.42
C VAL A 167 10.48 -9.56 12.16
N SER A 168 9.77 -9.14 13.21
CA SER A 168 8.43 -8.58 13.10
C SER A 168 8.43 -7.26 12.31
N VAL A 169 9.32 -6.34 12.66
CA VAL A 169 9.48 -5.04 11.96
C VAL A 169 9.91 -5.27 10.51
N PHE A 170 10.86 -6.18 10.29
CA PHE A 170 11.29 -6.52 8.93
C PHE A 170 10.13 -7.04 8.07
N ALA A 171 9.34 -7.99 8.60
CA ALA A 171 8.18 -8.53 7.88
C ALA A 171 7.15 -7.43 7.55
N MET A 172 6.85 -6.55 8.51
CA MET A 172 5.92 -5.43 8.31
C MET A 172 6.43 -4.44 7.25
N ILE A 173 7.70 -4.03 7.33
CA ILE A 173 8.30 -3.09 6.38
C ILE A 173 8.38 -3.72 4.99
N PHE A 174 8.78 -5.00 4.90
CA PHE A 174 8.89 -5.71 3.64
C PHE A 174 7.54 -5.75 2.89
N GLU A 175 6.45 -6.08 3.60
CA GLU A 175 5.12 -6.10 2.97
C GLU A 175 4.60 -4.70 2.64
N LEU A 176 4.91 -3.71 3.46
CA LEU A 176 4.59 -2.31 3.17
C LEU A 176 5.27 -1.83 1.87
N LEU A 177 6.56 -2.10 1.73
CA LEU A 177 7.33 -1.75 0.53
C LEU A 177 6.78 -2.47 -0.71
N ARG A 178 6.48 -3.77 -0.58
CA ARG A 178 5.88 -4.55 -1.66
C ARG A 178 4.53 -3.99 -2.10
N SER A 179 3.67 -3.67 -1.15
CA SER A 179 2.37 -3.07 -1.42
C SER A 179 2.50 -1.69 -2.09
N TYR A 180 3.47 -0.89 -1.65
CA TYR A 180 3.77 0.41 -2.25
C TYR A 180 4.25 0.27 -3.71
N GLU A 181 5.10 -0.70 -4.01
CA GLU A 181 5.56 -0.97 -5.37
C GLU A 181 4.42 -1.43 -6.29
N GLU A 182 3.51 -2.28 -5.81
CA GLU A 182 2.32 -2.70 -6.54
C GLU A 182 1.42 -1.50 -6.88
N GLN A 183 1.14 -0.62 -5.92
CA GLN A 183 0.36 0.60 -6.13
C GLN A 183 1.04 1.56 -7.12
N ARG A 184 2.34 1.75 -7.00
CA ARG A 184 3.11 2.60 -7.91
C ARG A 184 3.01 2.13 -9.36
N LYS A 185 3.13 0.81 -9.60
CA LYS A 185 2.99 0.23 -10.94
C LYS A 185 1.60 0.48 -11.52
N GLN A 186 0.56 0.31 -10.71
CA GLN A 186 -0.83 0.56 -11.13
C GLN A 186 -1.07 2.04 -11.46
N LEU A 187 -0.53 2.96 -10.65
CA LEU A 187 -0.64 4.40 -10.91
C LEU A 187 0.07 4.79 -12.21
N LEU A 188 1.24 4.21 -12.49
CA LEU A 188 1.96 4.46 -13.74
C LEU A 188 1.17 3.95 -14.94
N SER A 189 0.65 2.71 -14.89
CA SER A 189 -0.20 2.15 -15.96
C SER A 189 -1.45 3.00 -16.19
N LEU A 190 -2.14 3.40 -15.12
CA LEU A 190 -3.32 4.27 -15.25
C LEU A 190 -2.97 5.64 -15.83
N SER A 191 -1.82 6.20 -15.46
CA SER A 191 -1.34 7.47 -16.00
C SER A 191 -1.04 7.36 -17.50
N GLU A 192 -0.45 6.24 -17.95
CA GLU A 192 -0.21 5.95 -19.37
C GLU A 192 -1.52 5.81 -20.14
N ASP A 193 -2.49 5.06 -19.60
CA ASP A 193 -3.81 4.90 -20.20
C ASP A 193 -4.54 6.24 -20.33
N LEU A 194 -4.51 7.07 -19.29
CA LEU A 194 -5.10 8.40 -19.31
C LEU A 194 -4.40 9.32 -20.31
N ASN A 195 -3.08 9.27 -20.39
CA ASN A 195 -2.32 10.04 -21.36
C ASN A 195 -2.65 9.59 -22.79
N PHE A 196 -2.73 8.28 -23.02
CA PHE A 196 -3.14 7.74 -24.30
C PHE A 196 -4.56 8.21 -24.68
N ALA A 197 -5.54 8.01 -23.81
CA ALA A 197 -6.95 8.43 -24.03
C ALA A 197 -7.09 9.96 -24.24
N ALA A 198 -6.22 10.74 -23.59
CA ALA A 198 -6.22 12.19 -23.75
C ALA A 198 -5.65 12.65 -25.09
N ASN A 199 -4.71 11.92 -25.69
CA ASN A 199 -3.93 12.37 -26.84
C ASN A 199 -4.18 11.60 -28.13
N HIS A 200 -4.85 10.43 -28.05
CA HIS A 200 -5.10 9.57 -29.21
C HIS A 200 -6.59 9.45 -29.52
N ASP A 201 -6.90 9.13 -30.77
CA ASP A 201 -8.23 8.75 -31.23
C ASP A 201 -8.48 7.27 -30.89
N PRO A 202 -9.61 6.93 -30.24
CA PRO A 202 -9.88 5.57 -29.79
C PRO A 202 -10.10 4.55 -30.92
N LEU A 203 -10.53 5.01 -32.09
CA LEU A 203 -10.79 4.14 -33.23
C LEU A 203 -9.52 3.79 -34.00
N THR A 204 -8.73 4.81 -34.36
CA THR A 204 -7.55 4.67 -35.24
C THR A 204 -6.24 4.55 -34.50
N ARG A 205 -6.21 4.88 -33.21
CA ARG A 205 -5.03 4.97 -32.36
C ARG A 205 -4.01 6.02 -32.77
N LEU A 206 -4.26 6.78 -33.81
CA LEU A 206 -3.48 7.98 -34.17
C LEU A 206 -3.64 9.05 -33.08
N TYR A 207 -2.81 10.08 -33.16
CA TYR A 207 -3.07 11.25 -32.33
C TYR A 207 -4.43 11.86 -32.65
N ASN A 208 -5.08 12.45 -31.65
CA ASN A 208 -6.33 13.17 -31.84
C ASN A 208 -6.06 14.63 -32.27
N ARG A 209 -7.09 15.31 -32.78
CA ARG A 209 -7.03 16.70 -33.21
C ARG A 209 -6.43 17.63 -32.16
N ARG A 210 -6.78 17.41 -30.87
CA ARG A 210 -6.31 18.28 -29.77
C ARG A 210 -4.78 18.20 -29.61
N TYR A 211 -4.23 17.00 -29.61
CA TYR A 211 -2.80 16.80 -29.52
C TYR A 211 -2.07 17.41 -30.70
N LEU A 212 -2.57 17.18 -31.93
CA LEU A 212 -1.99 17.73 -33.13
C LEU A 212 -1.92 19.25 -33.10
N VAL A 213 -3.04 19.93 -32.78
CA VAL A 213 -3.09 21.39 -32.71
C VAL A 213 -2.06 21.93 -31.70
N ASN A 214 -1.94 21.29 -30.54
CA ASN A 214 -0.95 21.68 -29.54
C ASN A 214 0.48 21.54 -30.07
N GLN A 215 0.80 20.42 -30.74
CA GLN A 215 2.12 20.17 -31.31
C GLN A 215 2.46 21.17 -32.44
N VAL A 216 1.51 21.44 -33.32
CA VAL A 216 1.70 22.43 -34.40
C VAL A 216 1.97 23.83 -33.80
N ASN A 217 1.21 24.22 -32.78
CA ASN A 217 1.44 25.50 -32.10
C ASN A 217 2.84 25.58 -31.47
N GLU A 218 3.30 24.50 -30.84
CA GLU A 218 4.68 24.44 -30.34
C GLU A 218 5.73 24.57 -31.44
N TRP A 219 5.52 23.95 -32.60
CA TRP A 219 6.47 23.98 -33.72
C TRP A 219 6.51 25.37 -34.38
N ILE A 220 5.37 26.03 -34.53
CA ILE A 220 5.29 27.40 -35.04
C ILE A 220 6.09 28.37 -34.16
N CYS A 221 6.11 28.15 -32.85
CA CYS A 221 6.90 28.98 -31.93
C CYS A 221 8.41 28.71 -31.99
N LYS A 222 8.88 27.71 -32.77
CA LYS A 222 10.31 27.35 -32.91
C LYS A 222 10.81 27.72 -34.33
N PRO A 223 11.26 28.94 -34.57
CA PRO A 223 11.55 29.46 -35.92
C PRO A 223 12.69 28.75 -36.66
N GLU A 224 13.45 27.90 -35.97
CA GLU A 224 14.59 27.19 -36.55
C GLU A 224 14.21 25.88 -37.27
N LYS A 225 12.94 25.47 -37.21
CA LYS A 225 12.46 24.22 -37.82
C LYS A 225 11.36 24.47 -38.83
N SER A 226 11.54 24.00 -40.07
CA SER A 226 10.47 23.91 -41.05
C SER A 226 9.76 22.55 -40.95
N PHE A 227 8.45 22.52 -41.15
CA PHE A 227 7.65 21.30 -41.22
C PHE A 227 6.57 21.44 -42.30
N TRP A 228 6.08 20.31 -42.75
CA TRP A 228 4.98 20.24 -43.70
C TRP A 228 3.72 19.74 -42.95
N ILE A 229 2.58 20.25 -43.36
CA ILE A 229 1.26 19.77 -42.93
C ILE A 229 0.57 19.22 -44.18
N VAL A 230 0.08 17.98 -44.04
CA VAL A 230 -0.68 17.31 -45.11
C VAL A 230 -2.04 16.98 -44.54
N LEU A 231 -3.12 17.49 -45.13
CA LEU A 231 -4.50 17.12 -44.82
C LEU A 231 -4.93 16.05 -45.84
N MET A 232 -5.52 14.98 -45.36
CA MET A 232 -6.00 13.86 -46.17
C MET A 232 -7.45 13.55 -45.76
N ASP A 233 -8.19 13.08 -46.75
CA ASP A 233 -9.59 12.65 -46.56
C ASP A 233 -9.80 11.31 -47.25
N VAL A 234 -10.72 10.46 -46.72
CA VAL A 234 -11.04 9.17 -47.35
C VAL A 234 -12.11 9.39 -48.41
N ASP A 235 -11.75 9.24 -49.66
CA ASP A 235 -12.66 9.42 -50.81
C ASP A 235 -13.93 8.53 -50.69
N ASP A 236 -15.08 9.11 -50.95
CA ASP A 236 -16.38 8.44 -50.95
C ASP A 236 -16.72 7.66 -49.67
N PHE A 237 -16.15 8.04 -48.49
CA PHE A 237 -16.34 7.34 -47.23
C PHE A 237 -17.81 7.17 -46.84
N LYS A 238 -18.66 8.19 -47.16
CA LYS A 238 -20.09 8.06 -46.96
C LYS A 238 -20.71 6.93 -47.79
N ALA A 239 -20.29 6.76 -49.06
CA ALA A 239 -20.80 5.68 -49.92
C ALA A 239 -20.37 4.30 -49.35
N VAL A 240 -19.19 4.19 -48.76
CA VAL A 240 -18.75 2.97 -48.03
C VAL A 240 -19.70 2.68 -46.88
N ASN A 241 -19.99 3.67 -46.02
CA ASN A 241 -20.91 3.50 -44.89
C ASN A 241 -22.34 3.14 -45.34
N ASP A 242 -22.86 3.80 -46.37
CA ASP A 242 -24.21 3.56 -46.88
C ASP A 242 -24.34 2.17 -47.52
N THR A 243 -23.25 1.64 -48.10
CA THR A 243 -23.26 0.32 -48.81
C THR A 243 -22.96 -0.84 -47.86
N TYR A 244 -22.00 -0.67 -46.94
CA TYR A 244 -21.45 -1.78 -46.14
C TYR A 244 -21.72 -1.61 -44.63
N GLY A 245 -22.31 -0.51 -44.22
CA GLY A 245 -22.60 -0.17 -42.85
C GLY A 245 -21.43 0.47 -42.11
N HIS A 246 -21.75 1.17 -41.01
CA HIS A 246 -20.78 1.91 -40.20
C HIS A 246 -19.64 1.05 -39.61
N GLY A 247 -19.93 -0.22 -39.30
CA GLY A 247 -18.89 -1.13 -38.78
C GLY A 247 -17.75 -1.36 -39.79
N TYR A 248 -18.11 -1.51 -41.09
CA TYR A 248 -17.12 -1.64 -42.16
C TYR A 248 -16.36 -0.31 -42.39
N GLY A 249 -17.04 0.84 -42.33
CA GLY A 249 -16.37 2.13 -42.36
C GLY A 249 -15.39 2.33 -41.23
N ASP A 250 -15.72 1.88 -40.02
CA ASP A 250 -14.79 1.87 -38.89
C ASP A 250 -13.55 1.01 -39.16
N ASP A 251 -13.69 -0.15 -39.83
CA ASP A 251 -12.55 -1.00 -40.23
C ASP A 251 -11.66 -0.32 -41.28
N VAL A 252 -12.26 0.40 -42.24
CA VAL A 252 -11.51 1.22 -43.22
C VAL A 252 -10.70 2.30 -42.50
N LEU A 253 -11.28 3.03 -41.56
CA LEU A 253 -10.58 4.06 -40.79
C LEU A 253 -9.47 3.47 -39.91
N ARG A 254 -9.67 2.31 -39.30
CA ARG A 254 -8.63 1.61 -38.52
C ARG A 254 -7.43 1.25 -39.41
N GLU A 255 -7.71 0.71 -40.61
CA GLU A 255 -6.66 0.30 -41.54
C GLU A 255 -5.89 1.52 -42.10
N ALA A 256 -6.61 2.59 -42.47
CA ALA A 256 -5.97 3.86 -42.85
C ALA A 256 -5.07 4.40 -41.73
N GLY A 257 -5.57 4.39 -40.47
CA GLY A 257 -4.78 4.79 -39.30
C GLY A 257 -3.54 3.92 -39.09
N ARG A 258 -3.66 2.61 -39.25
CA ARG A 258 -2.54 1.67 -39.13
C ARG A 258 -1.44 1.97 -40.16
N LEU A 259 -1.83 2.12 -41.42
CA LEU A 259 -0.90 2.44 -42.51
C LEU A 259 -0.19 3.78 -42.30
N MET A 260 -0.93 4.82 -41.85
CA MET A 260 -0.34 6.11 -41.54
C MET A 260 0.64 6.03 -40.37
N LEU A 261 0.32 5.25 -39.33
CA LEU A 261 1.22 5.08 -38.19
C LEU A 261 2.54 4.41 -38.61
N GLU A 262 2.46 3.38 -39.43
CA GLU A 262 3.64 2.65 -39.93
C GLU A 262 4.54 3.55 -40.82
N GLU A 263 3.93 4.29 -41.76
CA GLU A 263 4.67 5.14 -42.69
C GLU A 263 5.26 6.40 -42.04
N MET A 264 4.60 6.93 -41.01
CA MET A 264 5.07 8.13 -40.31
C MET A 264 6.05 7.86 -39.17
N MET A 265 6.33 6.59 -38.84
CA MET A 265 7.26 6.22 -37.78
C MET A 265 8.66 6.86 -37.99
N GLY A 266 9.04 7.72 -37.03
CA GLY A 266 10.33 8.45 -37.08
C GLY A 266 10.40 9.60 -38.08
N LYS A 267 9.35 9.86 -38.86
CA LYS A 267 9.31 10.95 -39.89
C LYS A 267 8.45 12.14 -39.42
N GLY A 268 7.47 11.90 -38.60
CA GLY A 268 6.52 12.91 -38.13
C GLY A 268 5.47 12.34 -37.25
N ILE A 269 4.31 13.01 -37.17
CA ILE A 269 3.12 12.55 -36.45
C ILE A 269 1.94 12.43 -37.40
N ALA A 270 1.08 11.47 -37.17
CA ALA A 270 -0.18 11.30 -37.86
C ALA A 270 -1.32 11.45 -36.84
N ALA A 271 -2.37 12.14 -37.24
CA ALA A 271 -3.54 12.39 -36.38
C ALA A 271 -4.84 12.21 -37.16
N ARG A 272 -5.87 11.76 -36.48
CA ARG A 272 -7.24 11.86 -36.98
C ARG A 272 -7.81 13.22 -36.60
N PHE A 273 -8.12 14.02 -37.59
CA PHE A 273 -8.58 15.39 -37.39
C PHE A 273 -10.10 15.43 -37.10
N GLY A 274 -10.88 14.56 -37.73
CA GLY A 274 -12.32 14.39 -37.49
C GLY A 274 -12.97 13.53 -38.57
N GLY A 275 -14.01 12.75 -38.25
CA GLY A 275 -14.69 11.93 -39.24
C GLY A 275 -13.75 11.02 -40.03
N GLU A 276 -13.64 11.26 -41.32
CA GLU A 276 -12.75 10.60 -42.29
C GLU A 276 -11.47 11.40 -42.58
N GLU A 277 -11.25 12.54 -41.90
CA GLU A 277 -10.12 13.43 -42.13
C GLU A 277 -8.91 13.07 -41.26
N PHE A 278 -7.73 13.06 -41.90
CA PHE A 278 -6.42 12.79 -41.28
C PHE A 278 -5.42 13.91 -41.59
N MET A 279 -4.47 14.08 -40.69
CA MET A 279 -3.42 15.08 -40.87
C MET A 279 -2.06 14.52 -40.42
#